data_0a5c8ffefc128ceda7efea7d9aab83e5
#
_entry.id   0a5c8ffefc128ceda7efea7d9aab83e5
#
_cell.length_a   1.000
_cell.length_b   1.000
_cell.length_c   1.000
_cell.angle_alpha   90.00
_cell.angle_beta   90.00
_cell.angle_gamma   90.00
#
_symmetry.space_group_name_H-M   'P 1'
#
loop_
_entity.id
_entity.type
_entity.pdbx_description
1 polymer ?
#
loop_
_entity_poly.entity_id
_entity_poly.type
_entity_poly.pdbx_seq_one_letter_code
_entity_poly.pdbx_strand_id
1 'polypeptide(L)'
;MVTSQRAGSFSPFHSLRAIIAPSGPKTMYSVYERPPFPIIVDTPTPRDIVSAWRFSDFVMAGSIYGTGIVWSYVISRPFTALSQRLVVYHGISHLFFVASLALMITIPYRRLTGFWDNGLRWSRPEDKLKGRKYDNTS
;
A
#
# COMPACT_ATOMS: atom_id res chain seq x y z
N MET A 1 30.66 55.25 -28.82
CA MET A 1 29.68 54.29 -28.27
C MET A 1 30.33 52.91 -28.18
N VAL A 2 30.77 52.56 -27.00
CA VAL A 2 31.44 51.29 -26.78
C VAL A 2 30.51 50.42 -25.91
N THR A 3 29.93 49.37 -26.49
CA THR A 3 29.07 48.42 -25.79
C THR A 3 29.95 47.36 -25.10
N SER A 4 30.01 47.46 -23.77
CA SER A 4 30.68 46.50 -22.90
C SER A 4 29.86 45.21 -22.85
N GLN A 5 30.34 44.12 -23.42
CA GLN A 5 29.83 42.75 -23.21
C GLN A 5 30.26 42.29 -21.83
N ARG A 6 29.29 42.05 -20.94
CA ARG A 6 29.48 41.36 -19.66
C ARG A 6 29.72 39.87 -19.93
N ALA A 7 30.94 39.42 -19.74
CA ALA A 7 31.26 38.00 -19.70
C ALA A 7 30.55 37.37 -18.49
N GLY A 8 29.55 36.53 -18.74
CA GLY A 8 28.90 35.68 -17.73
C GLY A 8 29.91 34.62 -17.25
N SER A 9 30.32 34.69 -15.99
CA SER A 9 31.20 33.69 -15.40
C SER A 9 30.42 32.36 -15.30
N PHE A 10 30.79 31.43 -16.15
CA PHE A 10 30.31 30.05 -16.13
C PHE A 10 31.00 29.33 -14.97
N SER A 11 30.34 29.19 -13.85
CA SER A 11 30.84 28.44 -12.71
C SER A 11 30.49 26.96 -12.88
N PRO A 12 31.48 26.08 -13.16
CA PRO A 12 31.23 24.65 -13.38
C PRO A 12 30.80 23.90 -12.11
N PHE A 13 30.84 24.55 -10.93
CA PHE A 13 30.53 23.92 -9.66
C PHE A 13 29.01 23.89 -9.30
N HIS A 14 28.14 24.61 -10.02
CA HIS A 14 26.70 24.53 -9.79
C HIS A 14 26.06 23.24 -10.30
N SER A 15 26.68 22.58 -11.27
CA SER A 15 26.14 21.34 -11.84
C SER A 15 26.30 20.12 -10.93
N LEU A 16 27.36 20.10 -10.10
CA LEU A 16 27.64 18.95 -9.22
C LEU A 16 26.74 18.91 -7.97
N ARG A 17 26.22 20.07 -7.50
CA ARG A 17 25.29 20.11 -6.38
C ARG A 17 23.90 19.57 -6.74
N ALA A 18 23.50 19.63 -8.00
CA ALA A 18 22.21 19.08 -8.46
C ALA A 18 22.19 17.54 -8.48
N ILE A 19 23.37 16.91 -8.55
CA ILE A 19 23.50 15.44 -8.60
C ILE A 19 23.48 14.82 -7.17
N ILE A 20 23.87 15.61 -6.15
CA ILE A 20 23.97 15.16 -4.76
C ILE A 20 22.84 15.76 -3.88
N ALA A 21 21.81 16.33 -4.49
CA ALA A 21 20.61 16.67 -3.71
C ALA A 21 20.06 15.37 -3.13
N PRO A 22 19.96 15.23 -1.78
CA PRO A 22 19.33 14.05 -1.21
C PRO A 22 17.93 13.97 -1.80
N SER A 23 17.70 12.92 -2.58
CA SER A 23 16.37 12.58 -3.05
C SER A 23 15.44 12.70 -1.84
N GLY A 24 14.41 13.51 -1.95
CA GLY A 24 13.39 13.68 -0.92
C GLY A 24 12.94 12.33 -0.37
N PRO A 25 12.17 12.27 0.72
CA PRO A 25 11.88 11.06 1.46
C PRO A 25 11.65 9.93 0.49
N LYS A 26 12.51 8.89 0.55
CA LYS A 26 12.44 7.73 -0.33
C LYS A 26 11.05 7.16 -0.16
N THR A 27 10.18 7.46 -1.11
CA THR A 27 8.87 6.84 -1.16
C THR A 27 9.12 5.33 -1.21
N MET A 28 8.40 4.58 -0.42
CA MET A 28 8.56 3.13 -0.24
C MET A 28 8.31 2.35 -1.55
N TYR A 29 8.10 3.07 -2.63
CA TYR A 29 7.82 2.55 -3.97
C TYR A 29 9.09 2.48 -4.79
N SER A 30 9.32 1.32 -5.39
CA SER A 30 10.35 1.17 -6.40
C SER A 30 10.12 2.20 -7.51
N VAL A 31 11.19 2.70 -8.11
CA VAL A 31 11.16 3.71 -9.19
C VAL A 31 10.26 3.28 -10.36
N TYR A 32 9.93 1.99 -10.45
CA TYR A 32 9.17 1.37 -11.54
C TYR A 32 7.66 1.18 -11.25
N GLU A 33 7.23 1.18 -9.98
CA GLU A 33 5.82 0.98 -9.62
C GLU A 33 5.21 2.26 -9.06
N ARG A 34 4.65 3.07 -9.94
CA ARG A 34 3.85 4.22 -9.52
C ARG A 34 2.42 3.78 -9.26
N PRO A 35 1.84 4.17 -8.13
CA PRO A 35 0.47 3.79 -7.82
C PRO A 35 -0.50 4.38 -8.86
N PRO A 36 -1.50 3.59 -9.30
CA PRO A 36 -2.49 4.04 -10.27
C PRO A 36 -3.43 5.11 -9.73
N PHE A 37 -3.58 5.20 -8.40
CA PHE A 37 -4.45 6.16 -7.72
C PHE A 37 -3.64 7.16 -6.90
N PRO A 38 -4.22 8.33 -6.54
CA PRO A 38 -3.57 9.31 -5.68
C PRO A 38 -3.20 8.71 -4.31
N ILE A 39 -2.01 9.04 -3.84
CA ILE A 39 -1.52 8.59 -2.54
C ILE A 39 -2.15 9.47 -1.46
N ILE A 40 -2.86 8.87 -0.50
CA ILE A 40 -3.42 9.55 0.66
C ILE A 40 -2.34 9.68 1.73
N VAL A 41 -1.66 8.57 2.04
CA VAL A 41 -0.58 8.50 3.03
C VAL A 41 0.56 7.66 2.46
N ASP A 42 1.79 8.20 2.44
CA ASP A 42 2.97 7.47 1.90
C ASP A 42 3.41 6.33 2.80
N THR A 43 3.38 6.58 4.11
CA THR A 43 3.81 5.64 5.15
C THR A 43 2.69 5.50 6.17
N PRO A 44 1.66 4.65 5.91
CA PRO A 44 0.53 4.50 6.81
C PRO A 44 0.96 3.94 8.17
N THR A 45 0.55 4.60 9.23
CA THR A 45 0.68 4.07 10.58
C THR A 45 -0.41 3.03 10.87
N PRO A 46 -0.26 2.15 11.88
CA PRO A 46 -1.32 1.23 12.26
C PRO A 46 -2.66 1.92 12.55
N ARG A 47 -2.62 3.13 13.11
CA ARG A 47 -3.82 3.95 13.38
C ARG A 47 -4.50 4.38 12.08
N ASP A 48 -3.75 4.77 11.07
CA ASP A 48 -4.30 5.15 9.76
C ASP A 48 -4.96 3.96 9.08
N ILE A 49 -4.36 2.78 9.18
CA ILE A 49 -4.90 1.53 8.63
C ILE A 49 -6.26 1.21 9.28
N VAL A 50 -6.34 1.26 10.61
CA VAL A 50 -7.58 0.98 11.35
C VAL A 50 -8.66 2.01 11.02
N SER A 51 -8.31 3.30 10.91
CA SER A 51 -9.26 4.36 10.55
C SER A 51 -9.79 4.25 9.11
N ALA A 52 -9.03 3.61 8.23
CA ALA A 52 -9.40 3.40 6.83
C ALA A 52 -10.23 2.13 6.58
N TRP A 53 -10.56 1.36 7.61
CA TRP A 53 -11.41 0.18 7.48
C TRP A 53 -12.80 0.53 6.99
N ARG A 54 -13.29 -0.26 6.03
CA ARG A 54 -14.66 -0.16 5.51
C ARG A 54 -15.43 -1.44 5.83
N PHE A 55 -16.73 -1.36 5.85
CA PHE A 55 -17.58 -2.53 6.06
C PHE A 55 -17.29 -3.66 5.07
N SER A 56 -16.98 -3.33 3.81
CA SER A 56 -16.57 -4.30 2.80
C SER A 56 -15.34 -5.12 3.17
N ASP A 57 -14.39 -4.52 3.90
CA ASP A 57 -13.15 -5.19 4.31
C ASP A 57 -13.46 -6.28 5.35
N PHE A 58 -14.40 -6.01 6.26
CA PHE A 58 -14.90 -6.99 7.22
C PHE A 58 -15.66 -8.13 6.54
N VAL A 59 -16.49 -7.81 5.53
CA VAL A 59 -17.22 -8.84 4.76
C VAL A 59 -16.24 -9.75 4.02
N MET A 60 -15.22 -9.19 3.38
CA MET A 60 -14.19 -9.99 2.69
C MET A 60 -13.39 -10.86 3.65
N ALA A 61 -12.90 -10.29 4.74
CA ALA A 61 -12.15 -11.03 5.74
C ALA A 61 -13.01 -12.13 6.39
N GLY A 62 -14.25 -11.81 6.74
CA GLY A 62 -15.22 -12.75 7.31
C GLY A 62 -15.57 -13.89 6.35
N SER A 63 -15.71 -13.62 5.05
CA SER A 63 -15.97 -14.63 4.03
C SER A 63 -14.82 -15.63 3.93
N ILE A 64 -13.57 -15.14 3.94
CA ILE A 64 -12.39 -16.01 3.87
C ILE A 64 -12.28 -16.86 5.13
N TYR A 65 -12.45 -16.25 6.31
CA TYR A 65 -12.44 -17.01 7.56
C TYR A 65 -13.57 -18.04 7.62
N GLY A 66 -14.81 -17.66 7.26
CA GLY A 66 -15.95 -18.56 7.20
C GLY A 66 -15.74 -19.74 6.24
N THR A 67 -15.21 -19.47 5.05
CA THR A 67 -14.81 -20.52 4.10
C THR A 67 -13.75 -21.43 4.71
N GLY A 68 -12.78 -20.89 5.43
CA GLY A 68 -11.75 -21.65 6.13
C GLY A 68 -12.31 -22.57 7.20
N ILE A 69 -13.32 -22.15 7.97
CA ILE A 69 -14.01 -22.99 8.97
C ILE A 69 -14.71 -24.17 8.29
N VAL A 70 -15.47 -23.91 7.23
CA VAL A 70 -16.17 -24.97 6.48
C VAL A 70 -15.17 -25.96 5.89
N TRP A 71 -14.09 -25.45 5.29
CA TRP A 71 -13.04 -26.26 4.70
C TRP A 71 -12.30 -27.10 5.74
N SER A 72 -11.97 -26.52 6.89
CA SER A 72 -11.36 -27.21 8.05
C SER A 72 -12.23 -28.37 8.51
N TYR A 73 -13.54 -28.16 8.59
CA TYR A 73 -14.49 -29.20 8.96
C TYR A 73 -14.52 -30.34 7.95
N VAL A 74 -14.58 -30.05 6.66
CA VAL A 74 -14.60 -31.06 5.59
C VAL A 74 -13.33 -31.91 5.59
N ILE A 75 -12.15 -31.26 5.67
CA ILE A 75 -10.85 -31.97 5.66
C ILE A 75 -10.65 -32.79 6.93
N SER A 76 -11.18 -32.34 8.08
CA SER A 76 -11.02 -33.07 9.33
C SER A 76 -11.90 -34.32 9.45
N ARG A 77 -12.93 -34.46 8.59
CA ARG A 77 -13.88 -35.59 8.63
C ARG A 77 -13.27 -37.00 8.50
N PRO A 78 -12.30 -37.25 7.60
CA PRO A 78 -11.75 -38.61 7.44
C PRO A 78 -10.96 -39.10 8.65
N PHE A 79 -10.55 -38.23 9.56
CA PHE A 79 -9.81 -38.63 10.76
C PHE A 79 -10.75 -39.24 11.81
N THR A 80 -10.50 -40.51 12.15
CA THR A 80 -11.36 -41.26 13.11
C THR A 80 -11.03 -40.91 14.57
N ALA A 81 -9.76 -40.68 14.88
CA ALA A 81 -9.34 -40.27 16.22
C ALA A 81 -9.69 -38.79 16.49
N LEU A 82 -10.43 -38.56 17.57
CA LEU A 82 -10.87 -37.22 17.95
C LEU A 82 -9.71 -36.21 18.09
N SER A 83 -8.61 -36.63 18.68
CA SER A 83 -7.42 -35.77 18.86
C SER A 83 -6.83 -35.33 17.53
N GLN A 84 -6.68 -36.24 16.58
CA GLN A 84 -6.16 -35.89 15.23
C GLN A 84 -7.12 -34.98 14.49
N ARG A 85 -8.41 -35.25 14.57
CA ARG A 85 -9.45 -34.44 13.97
C ARG A 85 -9.44 -33.00 14.48
N LEU A 86 -9.31 -32.81 15.79
CA LEU A 86 -9.23 -31.48 16.41
C LEU A 86 -7.96 -30.74 15.99
N VAL A 87 -6.82 -31.41 15.97
CA VAL A 87 -5.55 -30.81 15.55
C VAL A 87 -5.64 -30.29 14.10
N VAL A 88 -6.16 -31.13 13.18
CA VAL A 88 -6.31 -30.74 11.76
C VAL A 88 -7.32 -29.60 11.62
N TYR A 89 -8.47 -29.69 12.29
CA TYR A 89 -9.50 -28.65 12.26
C TYR A 89 -8.95 -27.29 12.74
N HIS A 90 -8.32 -27.28 13.92
CA HIS A 90 -7.78 -26.03 14.47
C HIS A 90 -6.59 -25.52 13.67
N GLY A 91 -5.70 -26.39 13.19
CA GLY A 91 -4.55 -25.99 12.37
C GLY A 91 -4.97 -25.25 11.11
N ILE A 92 -5.93 -25.81 10.35
CA ILE A 92 -6.43 -25.19 9.12
C ILE A 92 -7.21 -23.92 9.43
N SER A 93 -8.09 -23.95 10.45
CA SER A 93 -8.88 -22.79 10.86
C SER A 93 -8.01 -21.60 11.26
N HIS A 94 -6.91 -21.83 11.99
CA HIS A 94 -5.94 -20.79 12.33
C HIS A 94 -5.22 -20.22 11.11
N LEU A 95 -4.88 -21.04 10.13
CA LEU A 95 -4.28 -20.56 8.89
C LEU A 95 -5.18 -19.55 8.17
N PHE A 96 -6.47 -19.85 8.03
CA PHE A 96 -7.45 -18.95 7.43
C PHE A 96 -7.71 -17.71 8.29
N PHE A 97 -7.65 -17.83 9.62
CA PHE A 97 -7.74 -16.70 10.51
C PHE A 97 -6.58 -15.71 10.30
N VAL A 98 -5.35 -16.20 10.24
CA VAL A 98 -4.17 -15.37 9.96
C VAL A 98 -4.26 -14.73 8.57
N ALA A 99 -4.70 -15.48 7.55
CA ALA A 99 -4.93 -14.93 6.21
C ALA A 99 -5.98 -13.82 6.21
N SER A 100 -7.09 -14.00 6.94
CA SER A 100 -8.15 -12.99 7.12
C SER A 100 -7.61 -11.71 7.77
N LEU A 101 -6.81 -11.82 8.84
CA LEU A 101 -6.16 -10.68 9.48
C LEU A 101 -5.16 -9.97 8.53
N ALA A 102 -4.40 -10.72 7.76
CA ALA A 102 -3.47 -10.15 6.79
C ALA A 102 -4.22 -9.30 5.75
N LEU A 103 -5.39 -9.72 5.31
CA LEU A 103 -6.23 -8.94 4.39
C LEU A 103 -6.79 -7.67 5.04
N MET A 104 -7.20 -7.73 6.32
CA MET A 104 -7.66 -6.57 7.07
C MET A 104 -6.59 -5.48 7.17
N ILE A 105 -5.33 -5.83 7.07
CA ILE A 105 -4.21 -4.88 7.05
C ILE A 105 -3.86 -4.48 5.62
N THR A 106 -3.76 -5.45 4.71
CA THR A 106 -3.24 -5.24 3.35
C THR A 106 -4.18 -4.42 2.48
N ILE A 107 -5.50 -4.63 2.59
CA ILE A 107 -6.49 -3.94 1.76
C ILE A 107 -6.49 -2.43 2.04
N PRO A 108 -6.69 -1.95 3.29
CA PRO A 108 -6.66 -0.52 3.56
C PRO A 108 -5.26 0.08 3.33
N TYR A 109 -4.18 -0.66 3.62
CA TYR A 109 -2.83 -0.23 3.30
C TYR A 109 -2.67 0.10 1.81
N ARG A 110 -3.06 -0.81 0.90
CA ARG A 110 -3.00 -0.61 -0.55
C ARG A 110 -3.88 0.55 -1.02
N ARG A 111 -5.01 0.78 -0.35
CA ARG A 111 -5.92 1.88 -0.65
C ARG A 111 -5.32 3.23 -0.23
N LEU A 112 -4.71 3.31 0.95
CA LEU A 112 -4.04 4.52 1.43
C LEU A 112 -2.81 4.88 0.59
N THR A 113 -2.07 3.88 0.13
CA THR A 113 -0.87 4.05 -0.70
C THR A 113 -1.16 4.18 -2.20
N GLY A 114 -2.43 4.17 -2.61
CA GLY A 114 -2.85 4.40 -3.99
C GLY A 114 -2.69 3.20 -4.93
N PHE A 115 -2.37 2.00 -4.43
CA PHE A 115 -2.30 0.79 -5.26
C PHE A 115 -3.68 0.17 -5.54
N TRP A 116 -4.67 0.49 -4.72
CA TRP A 116 -6.06 0.10 -4.93
C TRP A 116 -6.97 1.31 -4.99
N ASP A 117 -8.16 1.11 -5.59
CA ASP A 117 -9.16 2.16 -5.74
C ASP A 117 -9.55 2.72 -4.36
N ASN A 118 -9.16 3.97 -4.13
CA ASN A 118 -9.47 4.72 -2.93
C ASN A 118 -10.65 5.69 -3.13
N GLY A 119 -11.27 5.66 -4.31
CA GLY A 119 -12.33 6.59 -4.71
C GLY A 119 -11.83 7.92 -5.23
N LEU A 120 -10.52 8.15 -5.21
CA LEU A 120 -9.88 9.37 -5.71
C LEU A 120 -9.30 9.14 -7.10
N ARG A 121 -9.24 10.21 -7.91
CA ARG A 121 -8.59 10.19 -9.22
C ARG A 121 -7.55 11.30 -9.31
N TRP A 122 -6.50 11.05 -10.07
CA TRP A 122 -5.51 12.07 -10.36
C TRP A 122 -6.18 13.23 -11.10
N SER A 123 -6.04 14.45 -10.59
CA SER A 123 -6.61 15.68 -11.19
C SER A 123 -5.99 15.97 -12.55
N ARG A 124 -4.71 15.62 -12.72
CA ARG A 124 -3.96 15.79 -13.97
C ARG A 124 -3.07 14.59 -14.21
N PRO A 125 -2.88 14.15 -15.46
CA PRO A 125 -1.99 13.05 -15.80
C PRO A 125 -0.53 13.30 -15.36
N GLU A 126 -0.11 14.56 -15.32
CA GLU A 126 1.20 14.99 -14.86
C GLU A 126 1.43 14.76 -13.36
N ASP A 127 0.39 14.85 -12.56
CA ASP A 127 0.48 14.61 -11.11
C ASP A 127 0.77 13.15 -10.79
N LYS A 128 0.24 12.24 -11.60
CA LYS A 128 0.59 10.81 -11.55
C LYS A 128 2.08 10.59 -11.80
N LEU A 129 2.68 11.35 -12.72
CA LEU A 129 4.11 11.25 -13.04
C LEU A 129 4.99 11.76 -11.90
N LYS A 130 4.51 12.73 -11.14
CA LYS A 130 5.25 13.33 -10.01
C LYS A 130 5.05 12.60 -8.69
N GLY A 131 4.12 11.63 -8.61
CA GLY A 131 3.79 10.93 -7.36
C GLY A 131 3.26 11.87 -6.27
N ARG A 132 2.59 12.96 -6.67
CA ARG A 132 2.13 13.99 -5.74
C ARG A 132 1.01 13.44 -4.86
N LYS A 133 1.07 13.73 -3.56
CA LYS A 133 -0.02 13.43 -2.63
C LYS A 133 -1.29 14.17 -3.03
N TYR A 134 -2.43 13.54 -2.80
CA TYR A 134 -3.71 14.22 -2.92
C TYR A 134 -3.83 15.22 -1.77
N ASP A 135 -3.83 16.50 -2.13
CA ASP A 135 -4.03 17.57 -1.16
C ASP A 135 -5.54 17.85 -1.06
N ASN A 136 -6.14 17.51 0.09
CA ASN A 136 -7.57 17.73 0.36
C ASN A 136 -7.91 19.22 0.61
N THR A 137 -7.00 20.13 0.32
CA THR A 137 -7.23 21.58 0.43
C THR A 137 -7.86 22.11 -0.85
N SER A 138 -9.14 21.89 -1.02
CA SER A 138 -10.00 22.65 -1.94
C SER A 138 -11.35 22.88 -1.30
#